data_5089ef2e1d4cee8dec05eb23ff572eb6
#
_entry.id   5089ef2e1d4cee8dec05eb23ff572eb6
#
_cell.length_a   1.000
_cell.length_b   1.000
_cell.length_c   1.000
_cell.angle_alpha   90.00
_cell.angle_beta   90.00
_cell.angle_gamma   90.00
#
_symmetry.space_group_name_H-M   'P 1'
#
loop_
_entity.id
_entity.type
_entity.pdbx_description
1 polymer ?
#
loop_
_entity_poly.entity_id
_entity_poly.type
_entity_poly.pdbx_seq_one_letter_code
_entity_poly.pdbx_strand_id
1 'polypeptide(L)'
;MAKTVLVTGAGGYIGRHVVRALLARGLDVSVVDLRLDEVFLRARRVDVDLFNAGEDIYDQLGRPDAVIHLAWRDGFVHNSPAHIDDLPKHYHLIENLLKGGLKQIAVMGSMHEVGYWEGAIDADTPCKPASLYGISKNSLRQITALLASQYGAQMQWIRAYYIVG
;
A
#
# COMPACT_ATOMS: atom_id res chain seq x y z
N MET A 1 7.65 10.39 -21.45
CA MET A 1 8.50 10.00 -20.29
C MET A 1 7.98 8.69 -19.74
N ALA A 2 8.85 7.82 -19.22
CA ALA A 2 8.41 6.62 -18.52
C ALA A 2 7.60 7.03 -17.27
N LYS A 3 6.53 6.28 -16.96
CA LYS A 3 5.75 6.53 -15.77
C LYS A 3 6.57 6.15 -14.52
N THR A 4 6.60 7.06 -13.54
CA THR A 4 7.32 6.84 -12.28
C THR A 4 6.39 6.17 -11.26
N VAL A 5 6.83 5.07 -10.66
CA VAL A 5 6.04 4.30 -9.68
C VAL A 5 6.84 4.12 -8.41
N LEU A 6 6.25 4.52 -7.29
CA LEU A 6 6.79 4.22 -5.96
C LEU A 6 6.17 2.94 -5.41
N VAL A 7 7.00 2.06 -4.86
CA VAL A 7 6.55 0.87 -4.14
C VAL A 7 7.02 0.95 -2.69
N THR A 8 6.10 0.96 -1.74
CA THR A 8 6.40 0.82 -0.31
C THR A 8 6.25 -0.62 0.13
N GLY A 9 7.03 -1.07 1.11
CA GLY A 9 7.06 -2.50 1.45
C GLY A 9 7.72 -3.35 0.36
N ALA A 10 8.64 -2.75 -0.39
CA ALA A 10 9.26 -3.34 -1.56
C ALA A 10 10.13 -4.57 -1.25
N GLY A 11 10.73 -4.63 -0.06
CA GLY A 11 11.56 -5.75 0.41
C GLY A 11 10.74 -6.96 0.87
N GLY A 12 9.42 -6.81 1.07
CA GLY A 12 8.53 -7.90 1.42
C GLY A 12 8.33 -8.93 0.31
N TYR A 13 7.70 -10.06 0.65
CA TYR A 13 7.45 -11.15 -0.30
C TYR A 13 6.73 -10.67 -1.57
N ILE A 14 5.61 -9.96 -1.43
CA ILE A 14 4.85 -9.43 -2.58
C ILE A 14 5.63 -8.30 -3.25
N GLY A 15 6.22 -7.39 -2.45
CA GLY A 15 6.89 -6.19 -2.94
C GLY A 15 7.98 -6.48 -3.95
N ARG A 16 8.86 -7.44 -3.69
CA ARG A 16 9.95 -7.79 -4.61
C ARG A 16 9.46 -8.35 -5.96
N HIS A 17 8.33 -9.09 -5.98
CA HIS A 17 7.73 -9.55 -7.23
C HIS A 17 7.10 -8.40 -8.01
N VAL A 18 6.41 -7.48 -7.32
CA VAL A 18 5.83 -6.28 -7.92
C VAL A 18 6.92 -5.41 -8.53
N VAL A 19 8.01 -5.12 -7.80
CA VAL A 19 9.14 -4.33 -8.31
C VAL A 19 9.75 -4.95 -9.55
N ARG A 20 10.02 -6.26 -9.54
CA ARG A 20 10.54 -6.98 -10.72
C ARG A 20 9.62 -6.83 -11.93
N ALA A 21 8.32 -7.01 -11.73
CA ALA A 21 7.33 -6.92 -12.80
C ALA A 21 7.23 -5.51 -13.40
N LEU A 22 7.35 -4.47 -12.57
CA LEU A 22 7.35 -3.07 -13.01
C LEU A 22 8.61 -2.74 -13.81
N LEU A 23 9.79 -3.13 -13.30
CA LEU A 23 11.07 -2.94 -13.99
C LEU A 23 11.13 -3.67 -15.34
N ALA A 24 10.56 -4.89 -15.41
CA ALA A 24 10.48 -5.65 -16.65
C ALA A 24 9.59 -4.99 -17.71
N ARG A 25 8.65 -4.14 -17.29
CA ARG A 25 7.80 -3.32 -18.16
C ARG A 25 8.42 -1.97 -18.55
N GLY A 26 9.66 -1.70 -18.12
CA GLY A 26 10.37 -0.47 -18.46
C GLY A 26 9.89 0.77 -17.70
N LEU A 27 9.21 0.58 -16.57
CA LEU A 27 8.81 1.69 -15.71
C LEU A 27 9.99 2.19 -14.87
N ASP A 28 9.95 3.47 -14.51
CA ASP A 28 10.89 4.06 -13.55
C ASP A 28 10.35 3.76 -12.14
N VAL A 29 11.09 2.94 -11.38
CA VAL A 29 10.62 2.41 -10.09
C VAL A 29 11.47 2.97 -8.95
N SER A 30 10.79 3.60 -7.99
CA SER A 30 11.36 3.96 -6.69
C SER A 30 10.84 3.01 -5.61
N VAL A 31 11.66 2.72 -4.61
CA VAL A 31 11.34 1.77 -3.54
C VAL A 31 11.67 2.35 -2.16
N VAL A 32 10.76 2.10 -1.21
CA VAL A 32 10.95 2.41 0.21
C VAL A 32 10.64 1.17 1.03
N ASP A 33 11.57 0.76 1.88
CA ASP A 33 11.37 -0.29 2.87
C ASP A 33 12.46 -0.19 3.95
N LEU A 34 12.20 -0.80 5.11
CA LEU A 34 13.18 -0.96 6.18
C LEU A 34 14.32 -1.90 5.79
N ARG A 35 14.08 -2.85 4.89
CA ARG A 35 15.06 -3.82 4.38
C ARG A 35 14.94 -3.92 2.88
N LEU A 36 15.99 -3.58 2.17
CA LEU A 36 16.08 -3.70 0.73
C LEU A 36 17.31 -4.55 0.38
N ASP A 37 17.09 -5.72 -0.18
CA ASP A 37 18.15 -6.60 -0.68
C ASP A 37 18.74 -6.04 -1.98
N GLU A 38 19.92 -6.54 -2.38
CA GLU A 38 20.61 -6.16 -3.63
C GLU A 38 19.81 -6.45 -4.92
N VAL A 39 18.72 -7.20 -4.80
CA VAL A 39 17.84 -7.57 -5.92
C VAL A 39 17.25 -6.37 -6.65
N PHE A 40 17.29 -5.18 -6.06
CA PHE A 40 16.69 -3.96 -6.60
C PHE A 40 17.71 -2.95 -7.15
N LEU A 41 18.87 -3.39 -7.61
CA LEU A 41 19.93 -2.50 -8.14
C LEU A 41 19.46 -1.53 -9.25
N ARG A 42 18.37 -1.87 -9.95
CA ARG A 42 17.77 -1.04 -11.00
C ARG A 42 16.66 -0.12 -10.53
N ALA A 43 16.17 -0.30 -9.30
CA ALA A 43 15.18 0.58 -8.69
C ALA A 43 15.87 1.68 -7.87
N ARG A 44 15.32 2.88 -7.89
CA ARG A 44 15.82 4.00 -7.09
C ARG A 44 15.41 3.81 -5.63
N ARG A 45 16.36 3.60 -4.75
CA ARG A 45 16.10 3.57 -3.30
C ARG A 45 15.84 4.98 -2.78
N VAL A 46 14.81 5.12 -1.97
CA VAL A 46 14.51 6.36 -1.26
C VAL A 46 14.57 6.07 0.24
N ASP A 47 15.42 6.79 0.93
CA ASP A 47 15.61 6.66 2.38
C ASP A 47 14.76 7.71 3.09
N VAL A 48 13.55 7.31 3.44
CA VAL A 48 12.54 8.15 4.11
C VAL A 48 11.78 7.30 5.12
N ASP A 49 11.56 7.83 6.31
CA ASP A 49 10.64 7.24 7.27
C ASP A 49 9.19 7.60 6.87
N LEU A 50 8.52 6.66 6.21
CA LEU A 50 7.16 6.85 5.70
C LEU A 50 6.13 7.23 6.77
N PHE A 51 6.34 6.79 8.00
CA PHE A 51 5.35 6.91 9.08
C PHE A 51 5.60 8.07 10.04
N ASN A 52 6.72 8.77 9.88
CA ASN A 52 7.03 10.02 10.58
C ASN A 52 7.18 11.22 9.63
N ALA A 53 6.88 11.03 8.36
CA ALA A 53 7.02 12.06 7.35
C ALA A 53 5.89 13.11 7.45
N GLY A 54 6.25 14.36 7.20
CA GLY A 54 5.34 15.50 7.20
C GLY A 54 4.55 15.65 5.89
N GLU A 55 3.97 16.81 5.70
CA GLU A 55 3.16 17.12 4.51
C GLU A 55 3.98 17.15 3.21
N ASP A 56 5.29 17.29 3.31
CA ASP A 56 6.24 17.30 2.19
C ASP A 56 6.66 15.91 1.70
N ILE A 57 6.08 14.83 2.26
CA ILE A 57 6.45 13.45 1.91
C ILE A 57 6.37 13.17 0.41
N TYR A 58 5.39 13.75 -0.29
CA TYR A 58 5.25 13.55 -1.73
C TYR A 58 6.45 14.09 -2.51
N ASP A 59 6.98 15.25 -2.08
CA ASP A 59 8.19 15.83 -2.67
C ASP A 59 9.44 15.03 -2.33
N GLN A 60 9.59 14.58 -1.08
CA GLN A 60 10.70 13.74 -0.64
C GLN A 60 10.75 12.41 -1.42
N LEU A 61 9.61 11.87 -1.81
CA LEU A 61 9.49 10.65 -2.62
C LEU A 61 9.72 10.90 -4.12
N GLY A 62 9.93 12.15 -4.53
CA GLY A 62 10.22 12.55 -5.90
C GLY A 62 8.98 12.66 -6.79
N ARG A 63 7.82 12.93 -6.21
CA ARG A 63 6.52 13.16 -6.90
C ARG A 63 6.16 12.06 -7.88
N PRO A 64 6.04 10.79 -7.44
CA PRO A 64 5.74 9.68 -8.34
C PRO A 64 4.36 9.84 -9.00
N ASP A 65 4.20 9.35 -10.23
CA ASP A 65 2.89 9.32 -10.93
C ASP A 65 1.90 8.36 -10.26
N ALA A 66 2.43 7.29 -9.67
CA ALA A 66 1.63 6.30 -8.95
C ALA A 66 2.36 5.76 -7.73
N VAL A 67 1.60 5.39 -6.70
CA VAL A 67 2.09 4.70 -5.50
C VAL A 67 1.43 3.34 -5.37
N ILE A 68 2.24 2.31 -5.11
CA ILE A 68 1.78 0.97 -4.70
C ILE A 68 2.18 0.78 -3.24
N HIS A 69 1.20 0.87 -2.35
CA HIS A 69 1.41 0.79 -0.91
C HIS A 69 1.20 -0.63 -0.41
N LEU A 70 2.32 -1.34 -0.15
CA LEU A 70 2.34 -2.72 0.34
C LEU A 70 2.88 -2.82 1.78
N ALA A 71 3.49 -1.75 2.30
CA ALA A 71 4.03 -1.73 3.65
C ALA A 71 2.94 -2.00 4.69
N TRP A 72 3.14 -3.03 5.50
CA TRP A 72 2.28 -3.39 6.63
C TRP A 72 3.04 -4.26 7.62
N ARG A 73 2.94 -3.94 8.91
CA ARG A 73 3.59 -4.70 9.98
C ARG A 73 2.68 -5.82 10.48
N ASP A 74 3.28 -6.91 10.95
CA ASP A 74 2.61 -8.03 11.64
C ASP A 74 1.48 -8.72 10.85
N GLY A 75 1.51 -8.71 9.51
CA GLY A 75 0.42 -9.23 8.67
C GLY A 75 0.02 -10.69 8.94
N PHE A 76 0.86 -11.48 9.63
CA PHE A 76 0.56 -12.85 10.04
C PHE A 76 0.16 -12.99 11.52
N VAL A 77 0.23 -11.91 12.31
CA VAL A 77 -0.22 -11.87 13.72
C VAL A 77 -1.54 -11.10 13.77
N HIS A 78 -2.63 -11.72 13.37
CA HIS A 78 -3.89 -11.06 13.02
C HIS A 78 -4.52 -10.20 14.14
N ASN A 79 -4.18 -10.46 15.40
CA ASN A 79 -4.65 -9.66 16.53
C ASN A 79 -3.54 -8.87 17.23
N SER A 80 -2.43 -8.58 16.52
CA SER A 80 -1.41 -7.66 17.01
C SER A 80 -2.00 -6.26 17.22
N PRO A 81 -1.76 -5.62 18.39
CA PRO A 81 -2.15 -4.21 18.61
C PRO A 81 -1.56 -3.26 17.58
N ALA A 82 -0.43 -3.62 16.99
CA ALA A 82 0.25 -2.83 15.97
C ALA A 82 -0.66 -2.46 14.79
N HIS A 83 -1.68 -3.25 14.48
CA HIS A 83 -2.61 -2.93 13.40
C HIS A 83 -3.44 -1.68 13.71
N ILE A 84 -3.81 -1.49 14.96
CA ILE A 84 -4.56 -0.29 15.40
C ILE A 84 -3.59 0.89 15.59
N ASP A 85 -2.42 0.66 16.20
CA ASP A 85 -1.44 1.71 16.48
C ASP A 85 -0.85 2.35 15.22
N ASP A 86 -0.71 1.56 14.15
CA ASP A 86 -0.17 2.04 12.87
C ASP A 86 -1.25 2.57 11.90
N LEU A 87 -2.53 2.30 12.14
CA LEU A 87 -3.60 2.78 11.26
C LEU A 87 -3.59 4.30 11.04
N PRO A 88 -3.40 5.15 12.07
CA PRO A 88 -3.26 6.60 11.89
C PRO A 88 -2.04 6.98 11.03
N LYS A 89 -0.94 6.24 11.13
CA LYS A 89 0.27 6.49 10.34
C LYS A 89 0.03 6.23 8.85
N HIS A 90 -0.66 5.13 8.52
CA HIS A 90 -1.09 4.84 7.15
C HIS A 90 -2.05 5.91 6.62
N TYR A 91 -2.99 6.36 7.46
CA TYR A 91 -3.90 7.44 7.13
C TYR A 91 -3.13 8.73 6.76
N HIS A 92 -2.25 9.21 7.64
CA HIS A 92 -1.48 10.43 7.42
C HIS A 92 -0.57 10.35 6.19
N LEU A 93 0.08 9.20 5.98
CA LEU A 93 0.88 8.98 4.78
C LEU A 93 0.02 9.15 3.51
N ILE A 94 -1.11 8.47 3.42
CA ILE A 94 -1.98 8.51 2.25
C ILE A 94 -2.56 9.92 2.05
N GLU A 95 -3.02 10.56 3.12
CA GLU A 95 -3.53 11.92 3.09
C GLU A 95 -2.48 12.89 2.55
N ASN A 96 -1.25 12.86 3.08
CA ASN A 96 -0.18 13.76 2.68
C ASN A 96 0.28 13.52 1.22
N LEU A 97 0.31 12.26 0.77
CA LEU A 97 0.57 11.95 -0.64
C LEU A 97 -0.49 12.56 -1.56
N LEU A 98 -1.76 12.43 -1.22
CA LEU A 98 -2.88 12.96 -2.02
C LEU A 98 -2.93 14.49 -1.98
N LYS A 99 -2.70 15.12 -0.82
CA LYS A 99 -2.54 16.57 -0.67
C LYS A 99 -1.39 17.10 -1.54
N GLY A 100 -0.26 16.37 -1.58
CA GLY A 100 0.90 16.70 -2.40
C GLY A 100 0.66 16.61 -3.90
N GLY A 101 -0.46 15.99 -4.33
CA GLY A 101 -0.87 15.93 -5.73
C GLY A 101 -0.80 14.54 -6.37
N LEU A 102 -0.58 13.48 -5.60
CA LEU A 102 -0.64 12.09 -6.12
C LEU A 102 -1.99 11.83 -6.79
N LYS A 103 -1.96 11.26 -8.02
CA LYS A 103 -3.17 11.01 -8.82
C LYS A 103 -3.57 9.55 -8.89
N GLN A 104 -2.70 8.61 -8.54
CA GLN A 104 -3.00 7.19 -8.59
C GLN A 104 -2.37 6.46 -7.42
N ILE A 105 -3.18 5.73 -6.65
CA ILE A 105 -2.73 4.90 -5.54
C ILE A 105 -3.34 3.51 -5.60
N ALA A 106 -2.49 2.50 -5.47
CA ALA A 106 -2.91 1.12 -5.24
C ALA A 106 -2.50 0.71 -3.82
N VAL A 107 -3.42 0.14 -3.06
CA VAL A 107 -3.17 -0.29 -1.68
C VAL A 107 -3.47 -1.77 -1.54
N MET A 108 -2.57 -2.49 -0.88
CA MET A 108 -2.75 -3.91 -0.61
C MET A 108 -3.74 -4.12 0.54
N GLY A 109 -4.88 -4.68 0.18
CA GLY A 109 -5.90 -5.20 1.09
C GLY A 109 -5.71 -6.68 1.41
N SER A 110 -6.72 -7.30 1.99
CA SER A 110 -6.69 -8.68 2.42
C SER A 110 -8.07 -9.33 2.40
N MET A 111 -8.11 -10.65 2.20
CA MET A 111 -9.33 -11.45 2.39
C MET A 111 -9.89 -11.33 3.82
N HIS A 112 -9.06 -11.03 4.81
CA HIS A 112 -9.48 -10.85 6.21
C HIS A 112 -10.47 -9.69 6.42
N GLU A 113 -10.60 -8.78 5.44
CA GLU A 113 -11.62 -7.72 5.45
C GLU A 113 -13.03 -8.29 5.27
N VAL A 114 -13.16 -9.34 4.47
CA VAL A 114 -14.44 -10.02 4.23
C VAL A 114 -14.82 -10.89 5.43
N GLY A 115 -13.84 -11.50 6.08
CA GLY A 115 -14.07 -12.50 7.14
C GLY A 115 -14.54 -13.84 6.56
N TYR A 116 -15.34 -14.58 7.33
CA TYR A 116 -15.90 -15.83 6.84
C TYR A 116 -17.02 -15.57 5.84
N TRP A 117 -16.93 -16.21 4.68
CA TRP A 117 -17.89 -16.12 3.59
C TRP A 117 -18.03 -17.44 2.85
N GLU A 118 -19.27 -17.84 2.56
CA GLU A 118 -19.56 -19.01 1.75
C GLU A 118 -19.96 -18.57 0.34
N GLY A 119 -19.29 -19.12 -0.67
CA GLY A 119 -19.53 -18.82 -2.07
C GLY A 119 -18.48 -17.89 -2.70
N ALA A 120 -18.80 -17.39 -3.88
CA ALA A 120 -17.91 -16.48 -4.60
C ALA A 120 -17.78 -15.13 -3.89
N ILE A 121 -16.61 -14.52 -3.97
CA ILE A 121 -16.34 -13.19 -3.44
C ILE A 121 -16.11 -12.24 -4.61
N ASP A 122 -16.79 -11.09 -4.57
CA ASP A 122 -16.70 -10.00 -5.53
C ASP A 122 -16.53 -8.65 -4.84
N ALA A 123 -16.69 -7.56 -5.62
CA ALA A 123 -16.55 -6.20 -5.12
C ALA A 123 -17.65 -5.80 -4.12
N ASP A 124 -18.84 -6.40 -4.25
CA ASP A 124 -20.03 -6.08 -3.45
C ASP A 124 -20.18 -6.98 -2.23
N THR A 125 -19.31 -8.01 -2.08
CA THR A 125 -19.31 -8.90 -0.94
C THR A 125 -19.12 -8.11 0.37
N PRO A 126 -20.04 -8.24 1.35
CA PRO A 126 -19.97 -7.48 2.59
C PRO A 126 -18.69 -7.77 3.39
N CYS A 127 -18.09 -6.72 3.96
CA CYS A 127 -16.96 -6.85 4.86
C CYS A 127 -17.45 -7.12 6.29
N LYS A 128 -17.02 -8.24 6.86
CA LYS A 128 -17.30 -8.64 8.25
C LYS A 128 -16.01 -9.14 8.92
N PRO A 129 -14.99 -8.27 9.08
CA PRO A 129 -13.70 -8.68 9.62
C PRO A 129 -13.83 -9.17 11.05
N ALA A 130 -13.08 -10.23 11.38
CA ALA A 130 -13.09 -10.89 12.70
C ALA A 130 -11.72 -10.80 13.41
N SER A 131 -10.83 -9.90 12.98
CA SER A 131 -9.51 -9.70 13.58
C SER A 131 -9.13 -8.23 13.53
N LEU A 132 -8.19 -7.79 14.39
CA LEU A 132 -7.65 -6.42 14.35
C LEU A 132 -7.02 -6.11 12.99
N TYR A 133 -6.34 -7.07 12.38
CA TYR A 133 -5.79 -6.96 11.03
C TYR A 133 -6.89 -6.64 10.00
N GLY A 134 -7.93 -7.48 9.93
CA GLY A 134 -9.02 -7.30 8.98
C GLY A 134 -9.80 -6.01 9.20
N ILE A 135 -10.06 -5.64 10.47
CA ILE A 135 -10.72 -4.39 10.85
C ILE A 135 -9.89 -3.19 10.37
N SER A 136 -8.59 -3.16 10.68
CA SER A 136 -7.71 -2.05 10.30
C SER A 136 -7.58 -1.93 8.77
N LYS A 137 -7.44 -3.06 8.05
CA LYS A 137 -7.41 -3.07 6.58
C LYS A 137 -8.70 -2.53 5.98
N ASN A 138 -9.86 -2.99 6.46
CA ASN A 138 -11.16 -2.50 5.98
C ASN A 138 -11.38 -1.01 6.31
N SER A 139 -10.94 -0.56 7.49
CA SER A 139 -11.00 0.86 7.86
C SER A 139 -10.12 1.70 6.94
N LEU A 140 -8.87 1.28 6.70
CA LEU A 140 -7.96 1.98 5.78
C LEU A 140 -8.52 2.02 4.35
N ARG A 141 -9.21 0.96 3.89
CA ARG A 141 -9.89 0.94 2.60
C ARG A 141 -10.91 2.05 2.47
N GLN A 142 -11.78 2.17 3.46
CA GLN A 142 -12.85 3.19 3.47
C GLN A 142 -12.26 4.60 3.54
N ILE A 143 -11.26 4.80 4.40
CA ILE A 143 -10.53 6.07 4.53
C ILE A 143 -9.88 6.45 3.19
N THR A 144 -9.14 5.52 2.59
CA THR A 144 -8.44 5.78 1.32
C THR A 144 -9.42 6.10 0.18
N ALA A 145 -10.57 5.42 0.12
CA ALA A 145 -11.59 5.69 -0.88
C ALA A 145 -12.17 7.10 -0.73
N LEU A 146 -12.46 7.52 0.51
CA LEU A 146 -12.93 8.88 0.82
C LEU A 146 -11.91 9.93 0.41
N LEU A 147 -10.66 9.77 0.84
CA LEU A 147 -9.57 10.70 0.53
C LEU A 147 -9.32 10.78 -0.99
N ALA A 148 -9.25 9.64 -1.68
CA ALA A 148 -9.06 9.61 -3.12
C ALA A 148 -10.16 10.38 -3.86
N SER A 149 -11.41 10.22 -3.44
CA SER A 149 -12.53 11.00 -3.96
C SER A 149 -12.38 12.51 -3.71
N GLN A 150 -12.00 12.90 -2.49
CA GLN A 150 -11.83 14.32 -2.12
C GLN A 150 -10.70 15.01 -2.90
N TYR A 151 -9.59 14.30 -3.16
CA TYR A 151 -8.43 14.84 -3.86
C TYR A 151 -8.42 14.56 -5.38
N GLY A 152 -9.49 13.96 -5.92
CA GLY A 152 -9.60 13.66 -7.34
C GLY A 152 -8.54 12.67 -7.84
N ALA A 153 -8.21 11.68 -7.03
CA ALA A 153 -7.25 10.62 -7.35
C ALA A 153 -7.95 9.29 -7.65
N GLN A 154 -7.30 8.46 -8.44
CA GLN A 154 -7.74 7.09 -8.70
C GLN A 154 -7.19 6.16 -7.61
N MET A 155 -8.07 5.36 -7.02
CA MET A 155 -7.70 4.34 -6.05
C MET A 155 -7.95 2.94 -6.59
N GLN A 156 -7.01 2.04 -6.32
CA GLN A 156 -7.15 0.60 -6.52
C GLN A 156 -6.93 -0.09 -5.18
N TRP A 157 -7.94 -0.81 -4.70
CA TRP A 157 -7.82 -1.64 -3.50
C TRP A 157 -7.67 -3.10 -3.91
N ILE A 158 -6.51 -3.70 -3.60
CA ILE A 158 -6.14 -5.04 -4.06
C ILE A 158 -6.33 -6.03 -2.91
N ARG A 159 -7.43 -6.76 -2.87
CA ARG A 159 -7.61 -7.82 -1.88
C ARG A 159 -6.77 -9.04 -2.26
N ALA A 160 -5.74 -9.29 -1.47
CA ALA A 160 -4.96 -10.51 -1.59
C ALA A 160 -5.66 -11.67 -0.86
N TYR A 161 -5.73 -12.79 -1.56
CA TYR A 161 -6.14 -14.08 -1.01
C TYR A 161 -4.89 -14.92 -0.73
N TYR A 162 -4.94 -16.23 -0.94
CA TYR A 162 -3.76 -17.09 -0.81
C TYR A 162 -2.82 -16.84 -1.99
N ILE A 163 -1.64 -16.28 -1.69
CA ILE A 163 -0.58 -16.04 -2.67
C ILE A 163 0.46 -17.12 -2.47
N VAL A 164 0.71 -17.88 -3.53
CA VAL A 164 1.70 -18.96 -3.57
C VAL A 164 2.69 -18.72 -4.71
N GLY A 165 3.95 -19.10 -4.51
CA GLY A 165 5.01 -18.95 -5.52
C GLY A 165 6.39 -19.20 -4.95
#